data_2ef8aa8324ca2d132ad3ab3e3c4c2464
#
_entry.id   2ef8aa8324ca2d132ad3ab3e3c4c2464
#
_cell.length_a   1.000
_cell.length_b   1.000
_cell.length_c   1.000
_cell.angle_alpha   90.00
_cell.angle_beta   90.00
_cell.angle_gamma   90.00
#
_symmetry.space_group_name_H-M   'P 1'
#
loop_
_entity.id
_entity.type
_entity.pdbx_description
1 polymer ?
#
loop_
_entity_poly.entity_id
_entity_poly.type
_entity_poly.pdbx_seq_one_letter_code
_entity_poly.pdbx_strand_id
1 'polypeptide(L)'
;MRKKNNLKVIVTLLIVTVLCICGVIRFFSINSKYPQNEKVVYKMGDSFVCQNAKFTITDTYMLKRMDIMNDDDLSEYLEENSDYLKSEDLNLGLIKIIISNTTDDEITVDLTAFHIESGAFSLQFYYPLVMYYNDCGMYIKLSKGEQKTFIAPVPISSCLLYTSPSPRDRSVS
;
A
#
# COMPACT_ATOMS: atom_id res chain seq x y z
N MET A 1 -46.67 -25.87 -35.58
CA MET A 1 -46.05 -25.61 -34.25
C MET A 1 -44.61 -25.05 -34.27
N ARG A 2 -43.80 -25.29 -35.29
CA ARG A 2 -42.37 -24.84 -35.37
C ARG A 2 -42.16 -23.31 -35.40
N LYS A 3 -43.04 -22.54 -36.03
CA LYS A 3 -42.88 -21.06 -36.16
C LYS A 3 -42.98 -20.29 -34.83
N LYS A 4 -43.76 -20.78 -33.86
CA LYS A 4 -43.97 -20.09 -32.56
C LYS A 4 -42.76 -20.20 -31.61
N ASN A 5 -41.94 -21.29 -31.75
CA ASN A 5 -40.73 -21.46 -30.98
C ASN A 5 -39.59 -20.57 -31.47
N ASN A 6 -39.49 -20.36 -32.81
CA ASN A 6 -38.45 -19.51 -33.36
C ASN A 6 -38.64 -18.04 -32.95
N LEU A 7 -39.88 -17.56 -32.86
CA LEU A 7 -40.15 -16.20 -32.39
C LEU A 7 -39.71 -15.96 -30.95
N LYS A 8 -39.97 -16.94 -30.05
CA LYS A 8 -39.50 -16.86 -28.65
C LYS A 8 -37.97 -16.80 -28.55
N VAL A 9 -37.30 -17.64 -29.34
CA VAL A 9 -35.82 -17.66 -29.37
C VAL A 9 -35.28 -16.31 -29.87
N ILE A 10 -35.83 -15.76 -30.92
CA ILE A 10 -35.43 -14.45 -31.49
C ILE A 10 -35.62 -13.34 -30.44
N VAL A 11 -36.79 -13.31 -29.78
CA VAL A 11 -37.09 -12.30 -28.76
C VAL A 11 -36.14 -12.42 -27.58
N THR A 12 -35.85 -13.63 -27.10
CA THR A 12 -34.89 -13.85 -26.01
C THR A 12 -33.48 -13.39 -26.39
N LEU A 13 -33.05 -13.70 -27.62
CA LEU A 13 -31.73 -13.30 -28.11
C LEU A 13 -31.62 -11.77 -28.20
N LEU A 14 -32.68 -11.10 -28.64
CA LEU A 14 -32.73 -9.64 -28.72
C LEU A 14 -32.66 -8.99 -27.34
N ILE A 15 -33.37 -9.53 -26.33
CA ILE A 15 -33.31 -9.05 -24.95
C ILE A 15 -31.88 -9.20 -24.38
N VAL A 16 -31.24 -10.36 -24.58
CA VAL A 16 -29.87 -10.60 -24.12
C VAL A 16 -28.88 -9.63 -24.75
N THR A 17 -29.03 -9.39 -26.08
CA THR A 17 -28.16 -8.43 -26.78
C THR A 17 -28.32 -7.02 -26.24
N VAL A 18 -29.56 -6.56 -25.99
CA VAL A 18 -29.82 -5.24 -25.40
C VAL A 18 -29.20 -5.13 -23.99
N LEU A 19 -29.34 -6.16 -23.15
CA LEU A 19 -28.72 -6.17 -21.81
C LEU A 19 -27.19 -6.11 -21.86
N CYS A 20 -26.58 -6.84 -22.80
CA CYS A 20 -25.14 -6.77 -23.02
C CYS A 20 -24.69 -5.37 -23.45
N ILE A 21 -25.37 -4.75 -24.39
CA ILE A 21 -25.07 -3.39 -24.85
C ILE A 21 -25.21 -2.39 -23.71
N CYS A 22 -26.26 -2.46 -22.91
CA CYS A 22 -26.46 -1.61 -21.74
C CYS A 22 -25.35 -1.82 -20.70
N GLY A 23 -24.92 -3.07 -20.47
CA GLY A 23 -23.81 -3.40 -19.60
C GLY A 23 -22.48 -2.78 -20.04
N VAL A 24 -22.18 -2.89 -21.33
CA VAL A 24 -20.97 -2.30 -21.93
C VAL A 24 -20.97 -0.77 -21.82
N ILE A 25 -22.08 -0.12 -22.16
CA ILE A 25 -22.23 1.33 -22.05
C ILE A 25 -22.02 1.78 -20.59
N ARG A 26 -22.64 1.08 -19.64
CA ARG A 26 -22.49 1.38 -18.22
C ARG A 26 -21.06 1.19 -17.72
N PHE A 27 -20.40 0.13 -18.17
CA PHE A 27 -18.98 -0.13 -17.84
C PHE A 27 -18.08 1.02 -18.31
N PHE A 28 -18.20 1.44 -19.58
CA PHE A 28 -17.41 2.56 -20.09
C PHE A 28 -17.75 3.89 -19.41
N SER A 29 -19.04 4.13 -19.12
CA SER A 29 -19.47 5.33 -18.41
C SER A 29 -18.87 5.40 -16.98
N ILE A 30 -18.84 4.28 -16.27
CA ILE A 30 -18.23 4.22 -14.91
C ILE A 30 -16.72 4.43 -15.00
N ASN A 31 -16.03 3.73 -15.89
CA ASN A 31 -14.58 3.86 -16.05
C ASN A 31 -14.16 5.26 -16.51
N SER A 32 -14.97 5.92 -17.35
CA SER A 32 -14.71 7.30 -17.75
C SER A 32 -14.92 8.29 -16.61
N LYS A 33 -15.89 8.02 -15.73
CA LYS A 33 -16.19 8.89 -14.58
C LYS A 33 -15.19 8.69 -13.43
N TYR A 34 -14.65 7.48 -13.32
CA TYR A 34 -13.68 7.11 -12.28
C TYR A 34 -12.45 6.50 -12.95
N PRO A 35 -11.63 7.32 -13.64
CA PRO A 35 -10.38 6.84 -14.21
C PRO A 35 -9.51 6.27 -13.09
N GLN A 36 -8.85 5.15 -13.35
CA GLN A 36 -7.85 4.64 -12.41
C GLN A 36 -6.76 5.70 -12.29
N ASN A 37 -6.45 6.08 -11.05
CA ASN A 37 -5.31 6.96 -10.79
C ASN A 37 -4.05 6.28 -11.33
N GLU A 38 -3.25 7.01 -12.08
CA GLU A 38 -1.92 6.53 -12.49
C GLU A 38 -1.10 6.20 -11.24
N LYS A 39 -0.60 4.96 -11.18
CA LYS A 39 0.32 4.58 -10.11
C LYS A 39 1.65 5.26 -10.36
N VAL A 40 1.99 6.23 -9.55
CA VAL A 40 3.31 6.84 -9.56
C VAL A 40 4.23 6.00 -8.68
N VAL A 41 5.31 5.49 -9.26
CA VAL A 41 6.30 4.68 -8.55
C VAL A 41 7.52 5.53 -8.24
N TYR A 42 7.82 5.68 -6.96
CA TYR A 42 9.00 6.39 -6.47
C TYR A 42 10.12 5.39 -6.17
N LYS A 43 11.34 5.75 -6.52
CA LYS A 43 12.54 4.98 -6.23
C LYS A 43 13.25 5.57 -5.02
N MET A 44 14.22 4.83 -4.49
CA MET A 44 15.12 5.37 -3.47
C MET A 44 15.81 6.64 -3.98
N GLY A 45 15.80 7.69 -3.17
CA GLY A 45 16.27 9.03 -3.53
C GLY A 45 15.21 9.95 -4.13
N ASP A 46 14.09 9.41 -4.61
CA ASP A 46 12.99 10.23 -5.12
C ASP A 46 12.24 10.92 -3.97
N SER A 47 11.61 12.04 -4.31
CA SER A 47 10.78 12.79 -3.37
C SER A 47 9.39 13.01 -3.94
N PHE A 48 8.41 13.03 -3.08
CA PHE A 48 7.04 13.40 -3.42
C PHE A 48 6.45 14.33 -2.36
N VAL A 49 5.39 15.05 -2.72
CA VAL A 49 4.68 15.95 -1.80
C VAL A 49 3.30 15.37 -1.51
N CYS A 50 2.98 15.24 -0.23
CA CYS A 50 1.68 14.81 0.25
C CYS A 50 1.39 15.53 1.59
N GLN A 51 0.13 15.87 1.86
CA GLN A 51 -0.28 16.56 3.09
C GLN A 51 0.57 17.82 3.42
N ASN A 52 0.97 18.56 2.40
CA ASN A 52 1.85 19.75 2.49
C ASN A 52 3.27 19.45 3.01
N ALA A 53 3.66 18.21 3.12
CA ALA A 53 5.01 17.77 3.45
C ALA A 53 5.70 17.15 2.24
N LYS A 54 7.02 17.32 2.16
CA LYS A 54 7.88 16.62 1.20
C LYS A 54 8.43 15.38 1.87
N PHE A 55 8.20 14.22 1.23
CA PHE A 55 8.73 12.93 1.64
C PHE A 55 9.87 12.54 0.74
N THR A 56 10.98 12.09 1.32
CA THR A 56 12.13 11.59 0.57
C THR A 56 12.53 10.23 1.13
N ILE A 57 12.47 9.18 0.32
CA ILE A 57 12.89 7.83 0.70
C ILE A 57 14.42 7.79 0.59
N THR A 58 15.10 7.64 1.71
CA THR A 58 16.57 7.73 1.78
C THR A 58 17.25 6.37 1.84
N ASP A 59 16.61 5.40 2.49
CA ASP A 59 17.18 4.07 2.66
C ASP A 59 16.09 3.02 2.90
N THR A 60 16.42 1.76 2.58
CA THR A 60 15.55 0.62 2.86
C THR A 60 16.40 -0.59 3.23
N TYR A 61 16.09 -1.25 4.32
CA TYR A 61 16.78 -2.46 4.73
C TYR A 61 15.79 -3.47 5.33
N MET A 62 16.19 -4.72 5.34
CA MET A 62 15.37 -5.81 5.85
C MET A 62 16.10 -6.53 6.97
N LEU A 63 15.48 -6.60 8.13
CA LEU A 63 15.86 -7.44 9.23
C LEU A 63 15.21 -8.80 9.04
N LYS A 64 16.02 -9.84 9.00
CA LYS A 64 15.53 -11.22 9.02
C LYS A 64 15.14 -11.62 10.43
N ARG A 65 14.35 -12.66 10.57
CA ARG A 65 13.95 -13.20 11.88
C ARG A 65 15.12 -13.38 12.84
N MET A 66 16.25 -13.91 12.35
CA MET A 66 17.43 -14.12 13.19
C MET A 66 18.03 -12.81 13.70
N ASP A 67 18.03 -11.77 12.89
CA ASP A 67 18.54 -10.45 13.27
C ASP A 67 17.63 -9.83 14.34
N ILE A 68 16.31 -10.02 14.22
CA ILE A 68 15.32 -9.56 15.20
C ILE A 68 15.48 -10.28 16.53
N MET A 69 15.70 -11.60 16.51
CA MET A 69 15.84 -12.42 17.73
C MET A 69 17.19 -12.23 18.43
N ASN A 70 18.20 -11.73 17.71
CA ASN A 70 19.52 -11.41 18.28
C ASN A 70 19.59 -9.97 18.83
N ASP A 71 18.55 -9.18 18.60
CA ASP A 71 18.39 -7.84 19.18
C ASP A 71 17.51 -7.99 20.43
N ASP A 72 18.14 -8.03 21.60
CA ASP A 72 17.48 -8.30 22.89
C ASP A 72 16.36 -7.27 23.15
N ASP A 73 16.59 -5.98 22.87
CA ASP A 73 15.64 -4.90 23.10
C ASP A 73 14.42 -5.03 22.18
N LEU A 74 14.66 -5.33 20.90
CA LEU A 74 13.58 -5.49 19.91
C LEU A 74 12.79 -6.76 20.18
N SER A 75 13.46 -7.88 20.50
CA SER A 75 12.80 -9.15 20.78
C SER A 75 11.91 -9.07 22.02
N GLU A 76 12.40 -8.48 23.12
CA GLU A 76 11.63 -8.25 24.34
C GLU A 76 10.42 -7.35 24.06
N TYR A 77 10.61 -6.24 23.32
CA TYR A 77 9.52 -5.33 22.95
C TYR A 77 8.44 -6.04 22.14
N LEU A 78 8.82 -6.90 21.20
CA LEU A 78 7.87 -7.66 20.38
C LEU A 78 7.12 -8.71 21.18
N GLU A 79 7.77 -9.37 22.13
CA GLU A 79 7.13 -10.35 23.02
C GLU A 79 6.05 -9.70 23.89
N GLU A 80 6.29 -8.50 24.37
CA GLU A 80 5.35 -7.76 25.22
C GLU A 80 4.16 -7.15 24.44
N ASN A 81 4.42 -6.71 23.21
CA ASN A 81 3.46 -5.84 22.49
C ASN A 81 2.71 -6.54 21.36
N SER A 82 3.05 -7.79 20.99
CA SER A 82 2.40 -8.40 19.84
C SER A 82 2.46 -9.92 19.75
N ASP A 83 1.29 -10.55 19.82
CA ASP A 83 1.14 -11.97 19.43
C ASP A 83 1.30 -12.18 17.92
N TYR A 84 0.96 -11.18 17.11
CA TYR A 84 1.07 -11.24 15.65
C TYR A 84 2.53 -11.36 15.17
N LEU A 85 3.46 -10.75 15.89
CA LEU A 85 4.88 -10.71 15.53
C LEU A 85 5.67 -11.93 16.03
N LYS A 86 5.02 -12.86 16.74
CA LYS A 86 5.61 -14.15 17.18
C LYS A 86 5.72 -15.18 16.05
N SER A 87 5.24 -14.87 14.83
CA SER A 87 5.31 -15.77 13.69
C SER A 87 6.76 -16.13 13.36
N GLU A 88 7.05 -17.42 13.19
CA GLU A 88 8.38 -17.95 12.84
C GLU A 88 8.90 -17.40 11.49
N ASP A 89 7.98 -16.94 10.63
CA ASP A 89 8.28 -16.47 9.28
C ASP A 89 8.35 -14.94 9.16
N LEU A 90 8.41 -14.21 10.28
CA LEU A 90 8.41 -12.76 10.25
C LEU A 90 9.78 -12.21 9.84
N ASN A 91 9.79 -11.37 8.82
CA ASN A 91 10.87 -10.44 8.51
C ASN A 91 10.34 -9.01 8.69
N LEU A 92 11.24 -8.06 8.96
CA LEU A 92 10.88 -6.68 9.15
C LEU A 92 11.57 -5.80 8.11
N GLY A 93 10.80 -5.25 7.18
CA GLY A 93 11.27 -4.21 6.29
C GLY A 93 11.28 -2.87 7.01
N LEU A 94 12.36 -2.12 6.91
CA LEU A 94 12.50 -0.79 7.47
C LEU A 94 12.75 0.20 6.34
N ILE A 95 11.87 1.19 6.19
CA ILE A 95 11.99 2.23 5.17
C ILE A 95 12.31 3.54 5.88
N LYS A 96 13.47 4.11 5.60
CA LYS A 96 13.88 5.40 6.15
C LYS A 96 13.40 6.53 5.26
N ILE A 97 12.61 7.42 5.83
CA ILE A 97 11.95 8.53 5.14
C ILE A 97 12.33 9.84 5.85
N ILE A 98 12.76 10.84 5.08
CA ILE A 98 12.86 12.21 5.57
C ILE A 98 11.55 12.92 5.21
N ILE A 99 10.88 13.47 6.22
CA ILE A 99 9.65 14.24 6.09
C ILE A 99 10.01 15.70 6.38
N SER A 100 9.77 16.59 5.41
CA SER A 100 10.16 18.00 5.48
C SER A 100 8.93 18.88 5.31
N ASN A 101 8.75 19.85 6.19
CA ASN A 101 7.77 20.90 5.99
C ASN A 101 8.34 21.95 5.03
N THR A 102 7.72 22.07 3.85
CA THR A 102 8.09 23.05 2.81
C THR A 102 7.18 24.28 2.79
N THR A 103 6.26 24.38 3.75
CA THR A 103 5.34 25.50 3.87
C THR A 103 5.81 26.55 4.89
N ASP A 104 5.14 27.69 4.91
CA ASP A 104 5.43 28.77 5.87
C ASP A 104 4.75 28.58 7.24
N ASP A 105 3.82 27.65 7.34
CA ASP A 105 3.04 27.35 8.53
C ASP A 105 3.44 26.03 9.18
N GLU A 106 3.07 25.83 10.45
CA GLU A 106 3.16 24.51 11.09
C GLU A 106 2.18 23.55 10.41
N ILE A 107 2.63 22.33 10.14
CA ILE A 107 1.81 21.26 9.56
C ILE A 107 1.76 20.04 10.48
N THR A 108 0.70 19.27 10.34
CA THR A 108 0.60 17.93 10.94
C THR A 108 0.44 16.91 9.83
N VAL A 109 1.35 15.95 9.79
CA VAL A 109 1.31 14.81 8.86
C VAL A 109 0.64 13.63 9.54
N ASP A 110 -0.43 13.13 8.94
CA ASP A 110 -1.16 11.95 9.39
C ASP A 110 -0.64 10.70 8.68
N LEU A 111 0.12 9.88 9.39
CA LEU A 111 0.69 8.64 8.87
C LEU A 111 -0.35 7.51 8.78
N THR A 112 -1.52 7.63 9.42
CA THR A 112 -2.58 6.61 9.31
C THR A 112 -3.19 6.55 7.91
N ALA A 113 -3.03 7.63 7.13
CA ALA A 113 -3.48 7.70 5.74
C ALA A 113 -2.57 6.95 4.76
N PHE A 114 -1.38 6.51 5.21
CA PHE A 114 -0.43 5.79 4.37
C PHE A 114 -0.61 4.29 4.48
N HIS A 115 -0.58 3.63 3.34
CA HIS A 115 -0.64 2.18 3.22
C HIS A 115 0.56 1.67 2.44
N ILE A 116 1.02 0.49 2.80
CA ILE A 116 2.06 -0.22 2.08
C ILE A 116 1.36 -1.30 1.26
N GLU A 117 1.54 -1.25 -0.04
CA GLU A 117 0.96 -2.23 -0.94
C GLU A 117 2.04 -3.21 -1.44
N SER A 118 1.76 -4.49 -1.35
CA SER A 118 2.55 -5.56 -1.95
C SER A 118 1.62 -6.53 -2.68
N GLY A 119 1.58 -6.44 -4.00
CA GLY A 119 0.66 -7.24 -4.82
C GLY A 119 -0.81 -6.94 -4.48
N ALA A 120 -1.54 -7.95 -4.01
CA ALA A 120 -2.94 -7.82 -3.58
C ALA A 120 -3.12 -7.42 -2.11
N PHE A 121 -2.03 -7.29 -1.37
CA PHE A 121 -2.06 -6.98 0.05
C PHE A 121 -1.83 -5.49 0.27
N SER A 122 -2.63 -4.91 1.17
CA SER A 122 -2.47 -3.54 1.67
C SER A 122 -2.30 -3.62 3.18
N LEU A 123 -1.20 -3.07 3.67
CA LEU A 123 -0.85 -3.06 5.08
C LEU A 123 -0.75 -1.62 5.58
N GLN A 124 -1.30 -1.35 6.74
CA GLN A 124 -1.02 -0.13 7.48
C GLN A 124 0.28 -0.27 8.27
N PHE A 125 0.87 0.86 8.66
CA PHE A 125 1.97 0.84 9.61
C PHE A 125 1.53 0.20 10.93
N TYR A 126 2.32 -0.73 11.41
CA TYR A 126 2.04 -1.38 12.68
C TYR A 126 2.45 -0.46 13.83
N TYR A 127 1.47 0.11 14.51
CA TYR A 127 1.67 1.17 15.51
C TYR A 127 2.71 0.86 16.58
N PRO A 128 2.75 -0.32 17.22
CA PRO A 128 3.79 -0.63 18.21
C PRO A 128 5.20 -0.51 17.63
N LEU A 129 5.46 -1.00 16.43
CA LEU A 129 6.78 -0.87 15.80
C LEU A 129 7.10 0.58 15.41
N VAL A 130 6.09 1.37 15.02
CA VAL A 130 6.28 2.80 14.78
C VAL A 130 6.77 3.49 16.05
N MET A 131 6.16 3.18 17.19
CA MET A 131 6.58 3.74 18.48
C MET A 131 7.97 3.28 18.92
N TYR A 132 8.35 2.06 18.60
CA TYR A 132 9.68 1.53 18.91
C TYR A 132 10.79 2.24 18.12
N TYR A 133 10.59 2.45 16.83
CA TYR A 133 11.60 3.05 15.95
C TYR A 133 11.60 4.57 15.91
N ASN A 134 10.56 5.21 16.44
CA ASN A 134 10.40 6.66 16.34
C ASN A 134 9.89 7.25 17.65
N ASP A 135 10.45 8.39 18.05
CA ASP A 135 9.99 9.16 19.21
C ASP A 135 8.67 9.92 18.92
N CYS A 136 7.89 9.45 17.96
CA CYS A 136 6.64 10.09 17.55
C CYS A 136 5.56 9.04 17.28
N GLY A 137 4.30 9.43 17.52
CA GLY A 137 3.16 8.60 17.14
C GLY A 137 2.87 8.69 15.63
N MET A 138 1.63 8.35 15.27
CA MET A 138 1.17 8.38 13.88
C MET A 138 0.91 9.81 13.35
N TYR A 139 1.02 10.82 14.17
CA TYR A 139 0.83 12.24 13.81
C TYR A 139 2.13 13.00 14.06
N ILE A 140 2.77 13.44 12.98
CA ILE A 140 4.04 14.17 13.05
C ILE A 140 3.77 15.66 12.88
N LYS A 141 4.08 16.45 13.91
CA LYS A 141 4.06 17.91 13.82
C LYS A 141 5.42 18.41 13.35
N LEU A 142 5.40 19.31 12.38
CA LEU A 142 6.58 19.93 11.79
C LEU A 142 6.38 21.45 11.75
N SER A 143 7.25 22.18 12.40
CA SER A 143 7.33 23.64 12.28
C SER A 143 7.83 24.03 10.88
N LYS A 144 7.73 25.31 10.53
CA LYS A 144 8.26 25.84 9.27
C LYS A 144 9.71 25.43 9.03
N GLY A 145 10.00 24.81 7.91
CA GLY A 145 11.34 24.36 7.50
C GLY A 145 11.90 23.19 8.32
N GLU A 146 11.13 22.66 9.26
CA GLU A 146 11.56 21.51 10.06
C GLU A 146 11.58 20.23 9.20
N GLN A 147 12.56 19.36 9.53
CA GLN A 147 12.69 18.02 8.93
C GLN A 147 12.79 16.98 10.05
N LYS A 148 12.11 15.86 9.86
CA LYS A 148 12.22 14.70 10.75
C LYS A 148 12.52 13.45 9.94
N THR A 149 13.38 12.61 10.48
CA THR A 149 13.58 11.26 9.98
C THR A 149 12.50 10.37 10.59
N PHE A 150 11.84 9.60 9.75
CA PHE A 150 10.85 8.60 10.14
C PHE A 150 11.28 7.24 9.61
N ILE A 151 11.24 6.24 10.46
CA ILE A 151 11.45 4.85 10.08
C ILE A 151 10.08 4.19 9.99
N ALA A 152 9.70 3.76 8.80
CA ALA A 152 8.45 3.04 8.55
C ALA A 152 8.70 1.52 8.66
N PRO A 153 8.28 0.88 9.75
CA PRO A 153 8.43 -0.56 9.93
C PRO A 153 7.31 -1.30 9.20
N VAL A 154 7.69 -2.30 8.42
CA VAL A 154 6.80 -3.12 7.60
C VAL A 154 6.98 -4.58 7.96
N PRO A 155 6.06 -5.20 8.69
CA PRO A 155 6.12 -6.64 8.92
C PRO A 155 5.86 -7.38 7.60
N ILE A 156 6.79 -8.24 7.22
CA ILE A 156 6.73 -9.00 5.98
C ILE A 156 6.78 -10.48 6.33
N SER A 157 5.68 -11.20 6.07
CA SER A 157 5.70 -12.66 6.16
C SER A 157 6.33 -13.28 4.91
N SER A 158 6.90 -14.47 5.03
CA SER A 158 7.46 -15.22 3.91
C SER A 158 6.44 -15.43 2.78
N CYS A 159 5.16 -15.61 3.12
CA CYS A 159 4.08 -15.74 2.15
C CYS A 159 3.95 -14.52 1.22
N LEU A 160 4.24 -13.31 1.70
CA LEU A 160 4.18 -12.09 0.90
C LEU A 160 5.36 -11.97 -0.07
N LEU A 161 6.53 -12.55 0.27
CA LEU A 161 7.71 -12.52 -0.59
C LEU A 161 7.54 -13.37 -1.84
N TYR A 162 6.75 -14.46 -1.76
CA TYR A 162 6.51 -15.37 -2.89
C TYR A 162 5.40 -14.90 -3.84
N THR A 163 4.56 -13.96 -3.43
CA THR A 163 3.48 -13.41 -4.27
C THR A 163 3.91 -12.19 -5.10
N SER A 164 5.16 -11.76 -4.97
CA SER A 164 5.71 -10.71 -5.82
C SER A 164 5.84 -11.25 -7.25
N PRO A 165 5.29 -10.58 -8.27
CA PRO A 165 5.40 -11.03 -9.65
C PRO A 165 6.88 -11.16 -10.02
N SER A 166 7.24 -12.32 -10.59
CA SER A 166 8.60 -12.59 -11.06
C SER A 166 9.07 -11.46 -11.99
N PRO A 167 10.36 -11.09 -11.94
CA PRO A 167 10.92 -10.13 -12.89
C PRO A 167 10.67 -10.46 -14.37
N ARG A 168 10.33 -11.73 -14.68
CA ARG A 168 9.98 -12.18 -16.03
C ARG A 168 8.61 -11.68 -16.51
N ASP A 169 7.69 -11.33 -15.61
CA ASP A 169 6.35 -10.85 -15.99
C ASP A 169 6.33 -9.36 -16.38
N ARG A 170 7.48 -8.65 -16.29
CA ARG A 170 7.60 -7.24 -16.66
C ARG A 170 8.02 -7.01 -18.11
N SER A 171 8.18 -8.05 -18.91
CA SER A 171 8.71 -7.94 -20.28
C SER A 171 7.65 -8.02 -21.39
N VAL A 172 6.36 -7.85 -21.07
CA VAL A 172 5.28 -7.80 -22.06
C VAL A 172 4.42 -6.56 -21.85
N SER A 173 4.87 -5.46 -22.38
CA SER A 173 4.03 -4.34 -22.85
C SER A 173 4.86 -3.41 -23.71
#